data_85b136643358a9ae7089dc3448357551
#
_entry.id   85b136643358a9ae7089dc3448357551
#
_cell.length_a   1.000
_cell.length_b   1.000
_cell.length_c   1.000
_cell.angle_alpha   90.00
_cell.angle_beta   90.00
_cell.angle_gamma   90.00
#
_symmetry.space_group_name_H-M   'P 1'
#
loop_
_entity.id
_entity.type
_entity.pdbx_description
1 polymer ?
#
loop_
_entity_poly.entity_id
_entity_poly.type
_entity_poly.pdbx_seq_one_letter_code
_entity_poly.pdbx_strand_id
1 'polypeptide(L)'
;QPEAVRVWKEVEELARIVKAEDPRHPVMTVIAGADERKIREIMEHYPSIDILGINAYRGAGGAGPKLASLGWKKPFLLAEFGPPGHWEVPKTAWGAPLEPTANEKAANYYATLQSLLDNQEGLCLGGYAFLWGHKQETTPTWYGMLLPGGEKLPSVDAVAKAWSGKWPKNRSPKIASLGFVVPTEQAKAGTVHAVRAAASDPERDSLVYEWLVMAESRDIRHGGDAEKAPSSFPEAVQKTLGPECQVTFPPRGAYRLFLTVRDGQGGATTANLPFFSE
;
A
#
# COMPACT_ATOMS: atom_id res chain seq x y z
N GLN A 1 24.16 18.17 1.29
CA GLN A 1 25.06 17.85 0.17
C GLN A 1 24.92 18.95 -0.87
N PRO A 2 26.01 19.42 -1.52
CA PRO A 2 25.94 20.56 -2.46
C PRO A 2 24.97 20.36 -3.63
N GLU A 3 24.78 19.11 -4.09
CA GLU A 3 23.86 18.77 -5.19
C GLU A 3 22.39 19.00 -4.84
N ALA A 4 21.94 18.67 -3.62
CA ALA A 4 20.54 18.87 -3.23
C ALA A 4 20.16 20.35 -3.19
N VAL A 5 21.02 21.20 -2.65
CA VAL A 5 20.83 22.66 -2.63
C VAL A 5 20.77 23.24 -4.04
N ARG A 6 21.61 22.75 -4.96
CA ARG A 6 21.59 23.15 -6.36
C ARG A 6 20.23 22.85 -7.01
N VAL A 7 19.71 21.64 -6.78
CA VAL A 7 18.38 21.24 -7.30
C VAL A 7 17.30 22.20 -6.81
N TRP A 8 17.27 22.53 -5.50
CA TRP A 8 16.26 23.45 -4.97
C TRP A 8 16.35 24.85 -5.57
N LYS A 9 17.55 25.37 -5.85
CA LYS A 9 17.74 26.66 -6.53
C LYS A 9 17.26 26.64 -7.97
N GLU A 10 17.51 25.56 -8.70
CA GLU A 10 17.01 25.39 -10.07
C GLU A 10 15.47 25.28 -10.10
N VAL A 11 14.88 24.54 -9.16
CA VAL A 11 13.41 24.44 -9.01
C VAL A 11 12.79 25.78 -8.63
N GLU A 12 13.45 26.58 -7.78
CA GLU A 12 13.04 27.96 -7.46
C GLU A 12 13.00 28.86 -8.71
N GLU A 13 14.03 28.79 -9.57
CA GLU A 13 14.05 29.53 -10.82
C GLU A 13 12.92 29.12 -11.76
N LEU A 14 12.68 27.82 -11.92
CA LEU A 14 11.56 27.31 -12.70
C LEU A 14 10.20 27.77 -12.14
N ALA A 15 10.04 27.76 -10.82
CA ALA A 15 8.81 28.24 -10.19
C ALA A 15 8.57 29.72 -10.44
N ARG A 16 9.62 30.56 -10.45
CA ARG A 16 9.51 31.97 -10.78
C ARG A 16 9.11 32.21 -12.23
N ILE A 17 9.64 31.41 -13.16
CA ILE A 17 9.25 31.46 -14.58
C ILE A 17 7.77 31.10 -14.72
N VAL A 18 7.33 29.97 -14.13
CA VAL A 18 5.91 29.56 -14.16
C VAL A 18 5.00 30.66 -13.59
N LYS A 19 5.35 31.25 -12.45
CA LYS A 19 4.56 32.33 -11.84
C LYS A 19 4.55 33.64 -12.62
N ALA A 20 5.58 33.90 -13.40
CA ALA A 20 5.58 35.06 -14.31
C ALA A 20 4.62 34.87 -15.48
N GLU A 21 4.53 33.65 -16.02
CA GLU A 21 3.62 33.31 -17.10
C GLU A 21 2.16 33.07 -16.63
N ASP A 22 2.02 32.43 -15.47
CA ASP A 22 0.72 32.15 -14.86
C ASP A 22 0.70 32.45 -13.36
N PRO A 23 0.44 33.70 -12.97
CA PRO A 23 0.43 34.12 -11.57
C PRO A 23 -0.77 33.60 -10.76
N ARG A 24 -1.75 32.97 -11.41
CA ARG A 24 -3.00 32.55 -10.75
C ARG A 24 -2.94 31.10 -10.22
N HIS A 25 -2.09 30.26 -10.79
CA HIS A 25 -1.98 28.88 -10.35
C HIS A 25 -0.85 28.68 -9.34
N PRO A 26 -1.09 27.88 -8.28
CA PRO A 26 -0.05 27.56 -7.31
C PRO A 26 1.00 26.61 -7.89
N VAL A 27 2.22 26.74 -7.43
CA VAL A 27 3.34 25.85 -7.76
C VAL A 27 3.57 24.86 -6.63
N MET A 28 3.62 23.58 -6.97
CA MET A 28 3.86 22.48 -6.04
C MET A 28 5.10 21.68 -6.43
N THR A 29 5.81 21.21 -5.41
CA THR A 29 6.89 20.22 -5.55
C THR A 29 6.66 19.06 -4.58
N VAL A 30 7.02 17.86 -4.99
CA VAL A 30 6.82 16.63 -4.21
C VAL A 30 8.16 16.10 -3.70
N ILE A 31 8.19 15.68 -2.43
CA ILE A 31 9.33 15.01 -1.82
C ILE A 31 8.95 13.63 -1.25
N ALA A 32 9.90 12.71 -1.24
CA ALA A 32 9.74 11.44 -0.55
C ALA A 32 9.99 11.61 0.96
N GLY A 33 8.92 11.43 1.74
CA GLY A 33 8.92 11.56 3.20
C GLY A 33 9.06 13.00 3.71
N ALA A 34 8.61 13.24 4.93
CA ALA A 34 8.78 14.53 5.62
C ALA A 34 10.17 14.61 6.28
N ASP A 35 11.23 14.55 5.48
CA ASP A 35 12.62 14.63 5.95
C ASP A 35 12.97 16.05 6.36
N GLU A 36 13.48 16.21 7.60
CA GLU A 36 13.79 17.51 8.19
C GLU A 36 14.78 18.33 7.35
N ARG A 37 15.85 17.69 6.88
CA ARG A 37 16.88 18.38 6.10
C ARG A 37 16.31 18.90 4.80
N LYS A 38 15.56 18.08 4.06
CA LYS A 38 14.91 18.48 2.80
C LYS A 38 13.95 19.64 3.02
N ILE A 39 13.14 19.60 4.08
CA ILE A 39 12.18 20.65 4.40
C ILE A 39 12.92 21.98 4.71
N ARG A 40 13.99 21.95 5.51
CA ARG A 40 14.80 23.13 5.79
C ARG A 40 15.47 23.69 4.55
N GLU A 41 16.06 22.85 3.70
CA GLU A 41 16.65 23.25 2.41
C GLU A 41 15.61 23.90 1.48
N ILE A 42 14.38 23.36 1.41
CA ILE A 42 13.28 23.95 0.64
C ILE A 42 12.90 25.34 1.22
N MET A 43 12.74 25.45 2.52
CA MET A 43 12.40 26.72 3.16
C MET A 43 13.44 27.81 2.87
N GLU A 44 14.71 27.44 2.81
CA GLU A 44 15.82 28.37 2.57
C GLU A 44 16.03 28.69 1.08
N HIS A 45 15.94 27.70 0.20
CA HIS A 45 16.38 27.82 -1.18
C HIS A 45 15.26 27.77 -2.22
N TYR A 46 14.00 27.48 -1.79
CA TYR A 46 12.82 27.43 -2.66
C TYR A 46 11.64 28.21 -2.06
N PRO A 47 11.78 29.52 -1.81
CA PRO A 47 10.74 30.33 -1.19
C PRO A 47 9.48 30.51 -2.06
N SER A 48 9.56 30.37 -3.38
CA SER A 48 8.42 30.53 -4.30
C SER A 48 7.43 29.35 -4.29
N ILE A 49 7.76 28.25 -3.64
CA ILE A 49 6.81 27.10 -3.50
C ILE A 49 5.52 27.56 -2.82
N ASP A 50 4.36 27.15 -3.33
CA ASP A 50 3.07 27.43 -2.70
C ASP A 50 2.58 26.22 -1.89
N ILE A 51 2.74 25.02 -2.43
CA ILE A 51 2.25 23.78 -1.82
C ILE A 51 3.38 22.75 -1.76
N LEU A 52 3.59 22.13 -0.62
CA LEU A 52 4.50 20.99 -0.49
C LEU A 52 3.73 19.68 -0.64
N GLY A 53 4.06 18.89 -1.66
CA GLY A 53 3.62 17.51 -1.79
C GLY A 53 4.56 16.56 -1.05
N ILE A 54 4.00 15.54 -0.40
CA ILE A 54 4.76 14.53 0.33
C ILE A 54 4.26 13.14 -0.08
N ASN A 55 5.18 12.29 -0.56
CA ASN A 55 4.94 10.86 -0.73
C ASN A 55 5.36 10.14 0.55
N ALA A 56 4.42 9.57 1.28
CA ALA A 56 4.71 8.86 2.52
C ALA A 56 3.75 7.69 2.73
N TYR A 57 4.24 6.61 3.33
CA TYR A 57 3.49 5.39 3.57
C TYR A 57 3.34 5.13 5.07
N ARG A 58 4.28 4.41 5.70
CA ARG A 58 4.24 4.27 7.16
C ARG A 58 4.43 5.64 7.83
N GLY A 59 3.55 5.98 8.72
CA GLY A 59 3.61 7.26 9.45
C GLY A 59 3.21 8.50 8.65
N ALA A 60 2.61 8.34 7.48
CA ALA A 60 2.13 9.44 6.64
C ALA A 60 1.22 10.43 7.40
N GLY A 61 0.37 9.94 8.32
CA GLY A 61 -0.44 10.78 9.19
C GLY A 61 0.36 11.73 10.11
N GLY A 62 1.64 11.44 10.35
CA GLY A 62 2.55 12.30 11.14
C GLY A 62 3.17 13.48 10.35
N ALA A 63 2.90 13.60 9.05
CA ALA A 63 3.51 14.63 8.21
C ALA A 63 3.17 16.05 8.67
N GLY A 64 1.90 16.33 8.99
CA GLY A 64 1.46 17.65 9.48
C GLY A 64 2.15 18.08 10.76
N PRO A 65 2.08 17.32 11.86
CA PRO A 65 2.82 17.63 13.09
C PRO A 65 4.33 17.80 12.87
N LYS A 66 4.94 17.00 11.99
CA LYS A 66 6.36 17.14 11.66
C LYS A 66 6.66 18.47 10.95
N LEU A 67 5.86 18.84 9.95
CA LEU A 67 5.98 20.11 9.26
C LEU A 67 5.83 21.30 10.23
N ALA A 68 4.81 21.26 11.09
CA ALA A 68 4.58 22.30 12.10
C ALA A 68 5.77 22.44 13.04
N SER A 69 6.35 21.35 13.53
CA SER A 69 7.54 21.35 14.40
C SER A 69 8.78 21.96 13.76
N LEU A 70 8.86 21.93 12.42
CA LEU A 70 9.94 22.52 11.63
C LEU A 70 9.69 23.97 11.25
N GLY A 71 8.52 24.54 11.60
CA GLY A 71 8.14 25.92 11.29
C GLY A 71 7.59 26.12 9.88
N TRP A 72 7.19 25.05 9.17
CA TRP A 72 6.52 25.15 7.88
C TRP A 72 5.17 25.88 8.02
N LYS A 73 4.92 26.89 7.18
CA LYS A 73 3.74 27.78 7.28
C LYS A 73 2.87 27.78 6.01
N LYS A 74 3.22 26.98 5.00
CA LYS A 74 2.50 26.92 3.73
C LYS A 74 1.63 25.66 3.66
N PRO A 75 0.64 25.62 2.75
CA PRO A 75 -0.13 24.41 2.49
C PRO A 75 0.74 23.21 2.13
N PHE A 76 0.25 22.03 2.49
CA PHE A 76 0.83 20.76 2.07
C PHE A 76 -0.27 19.75 1.75
N LEU A 77 0.09 18.70 1.04
CA LEU A 77 -0.76 17.53 0.82
C LEU A 77 0.08 16.25 0.78
N LEU A 78 -0.56 15.11 1.03
CA LEU A 78 0.06 13.83 0.72
C LEU A 78 -0.15 13.54 -0.77
N ALA A 79 0.91 13.68 -1.57
CA ALA A 79 0.85 13.39 -3.01
C ALA A 79 0.78 11.89 -3.29
N GLU A 80 1.26 11.08 -2.35
CA GLU A 80 1.01 9.65 -2.26
C GLU A 80 0.91 9.23 -0.79
N PHE A 81 -0.08 8.41 -0.47
CA PHE A 81 -0.14 7.67 0.78
C PHE A 81 -0.82 6.32 0.59
N GLY A 82 -0.41 5.33 1.37
CA GLY A 82 -0.89 3.96 1.21
C GLY A 82 -0.57 3.07 2.41
N PRO A 83 -0.61 1.75 2.22
CA PRO A 83 -0.17 0.80 3.23
C PRO A 83 1.34 0.98 3.47
N PRO A 84 1.90 0.40 4.55
CA PRO A 84 3.35 0.37 4.73
C PRO A 84 4.05 -0.16 3.48
N GLY A 85 5.11 0.50 3.04
CA GLY A 85 5.93 0.06 1.92
C GLY A 85 6.60 -1.28 2.21
N HIS A 86 6.91 -2.05 1.18
CA HIS A 86 7.57 -3.37 1.34
C HIS A 86 8.96 -3.25 2.00
N TRP A 87 9.55 -2.08 1.98
CA TRP A 87 10.80 -1.73 2.68
C TRP A 87 10.61 -1.34 4.15
N GLU A 88 9.36 -1.11 4.59
CA GLU A 88 9.01 -0.66 5.94
C GLU A 88 8.49 -1.79 6.84
N VAL A 89 8.34 -3.00 6.31
CA VAL A 89 7.79 -4.16 7.03
C VAL A 89 8.87 -5.17 7.40
N PRO A 90 8.63 -6.02 8.42
CA PRO A 90 9.50 -7.15 8.70
C PRO A 90 9.61 -8.09 7.50
N LYS A 91 10.70 -8.89 7.48
CA LYS A 91 10.96 -9.87 6.43
C LYS A 91 11.12 -11.26 7.04
N THR A 92 10.82 -12.28 6.25
CA THR A 92 11.13 -13.68 6.56
C THR A 92 12.65 -13.92 6.62
N ALA A 93 13.06 -15.09 7.10
CA ALA A 93 14.47 -15.50 7.12
C ALA A 93 15.12 -15.54 5.71
N TRP A 94 14.31 -15.72 4.65
CA TRP A 94 14.78 -15.69 3.25
C TRP A 94 14.55 -14.34 2.55
N GLY A 95 14.24 -13.29 3.31
CA GLY A 95 14.17 -11.91 2.83
C GLY A 95 12.84 -11.48 2.20
N ALA A 96 11.81 -12.32 2.15
CA ALA A 96 10.49 -11.93 1.65
C ALA A 96 9.79 -10.98 2.62
N PRO A 97 9.28 -9.83 2.17
CA PRO A 97 8.58 -8.89 3.06
C PRO A 97 7.22 -9.44 3.49
N LEU A 98 6.86 -9.22 4.76
CA LEU A 98 5.58 -9.64 5.34
C LEU A 98 4.51 -8.61 4.95
N GLU A 99 3.73 -8.94 3.94
CA GLU A 99 2.66 -8.08 3.44
C GLU A 99 1.47 -8.05 4.41
N PRO A 100 1.00 -6.87 4.83
CA PRO A 100 -0.24 -6.77 5.60
C PRO A 100 -1.45 -7.27 4.80
N THR A 101 -2.44 -7.83 5.47
CA THR A 101 -3.72 -8.18 4.85
C THR A 101 -4.43 -6.94 4.29
N ALA A 102 -5.34 -7.11 3.34
CA ALA A 102 -6.11 -5.99 2.79
C ALA A 102 -6.88 -5.21 3.87
N ASN A 103 -7.29 -5.87 4.95
CA ASN A 103 -7.98 -5.23 6.06
C ASN A 103 -7.03 -4.38 6.93
N GLU A 104 -5.80 -4.85 7.17
CA GLU A 104 -4.78 -4.06 7.88
C GLU A 104 -4.34 -2.86 7.06
N LYS A 105 -4.20 -3.01 5.74
CA LYS A 105 -3.95 -1.89 4.81
C LYS A 105 -5.07 -0.87 4.88
N ALA A 106 -6.34 -1.31 4.85
CA ALA A 106 -7.51 -0.43 4.98
C ALA A 106 -7.51 0.36 6.30
N ALA A 107 -7.15 -0.28 7.41
CA ALA A 107 -7.01 0.39 8.70
C ALA A 107 -5.92 1.48 8.66
N ASN A 108 -4.80 1.23 7.96
CA ASN A 108 -3.74 2.22 7.78
C ASN A 108 -4.21 3.42 6.94
N TYR A 109 -4.92 3.19 5.81
CA TYR A 109 -5.52 4.27 5.01
C TYR A 109 -6.47 5.13 5.86
N TYR A 110 -7.35 4.48 6.63
CA TYR A 110 -8.32 5.19 7.47
C TYR A 110 -7.62 6.04 8.54
N ALA A 111 -6.68 5.47 9.28
CA ALA A 111 -5.94 6.16 10.32
C ALA A 111 -5.14 7.36 9.77
N THR A 112 -4.49 7.21 8.62
CA THR A 112 -3.78 8.30 7.95
C THR A 112 -4.73 9.44 7.60
N LEU A 113 -5.87 9.14 6.96
CA LEU A 113 -6.86 10.17 6.61
C LEU A 113 -7.47 10.85 7.83
N GLN A 114 -7.77 10.10 8.90
CA GLN A 114 -8.26 10.72 10.14
C GLN A 114 -7.23 11.68 10.72
N SER A 115 -5.96 11.29 10.78
CA SER A 115 -4.89 12.17 11.27
C SER A 115 -4.72 13.45 10.43
N LEU A 116 -4.94 13.38 9.10
CA LEU A 116 -4.91 14.55 8.23
C LEU A 116 -6.12 15.46 8.45
N LEU A 117 -7.31 14.88 8.65
CA LEU A 117 -8.55 15.62 8.90
C LEU A 117 -8.55 16.29 10.28
N ASP A 118 -7.95 15.63 11.28
CA ASP A 118 -7.82 16.16 12.65
C ASP A 118 -6.74 17.25 12.75
N ASN A 119 -5.90 17.42 11.74
CA ASN A 119 -4.85 18.45 11.70
C ASN A 119 -5.45 19.82 11.39
N GLN A 120 -5.99 20.46 12.43
CA GLN A 120 -6.87 21.63 12.38
C GLN A 120 -6.19 22.95 12.00
N GLU A 121 -4.87 23.00 11.80
CA GLU A 121 -4.19 24.24 11.43
C GLU A 121 -4.49 24.69 9.99
N GLY A 122 -5.34 23.95 9.26
CA GLY A 122 -5.83 24.33 7.93
C GLY A 122 -4.80 24.29 6.80
N LEU A 123 -3.59 23.78 7.07
CA LEU A 123 -2.53 23.71 6.09
C LEU A 123 -2.55 22.43 5.24
N CYS A 124 -3.21 21.38 5.71
CA CYS A 124 -3.36 20.14 4.97
C CYS A 124 -4.49 20.24 3.95
N LEU A 125 -4.18 20.14 2.66
CA LEU A 125 -5.16 20.18 1.57
C LEU A 125 -5.80 18.81 1.28
N GLY A 126 -5.32 17.73 1.93
CA GLY A 126 -5.80 16.36 1.73
C GLY A 126 -4.71 15.42 1.21
N GLY A 127 -5.11 14.39 0.47
CA GLY A 127 -4.14 13.42 -0.05
C GLY A 127 -4.68 12.54 -1.17
N TYR A 128 -3.75 11.99 -1.95
CA TYR A 128 -4.00 11.05 -3.03
C TYR A 128 -3.62 9.64 -2.58
N ALA A 129 -4.62 8.76 -2.51
CA ALA A 129 -4.41 7.36 -2.13
C ALA A 129 -3.67 6.60 -3.22
N PHE A 130 -2.56 5.98 -2.87
CA PHE A 130 -1.77 5.13 -3.76
C PHE A 130 -2.10 3.66 -3.50
N LEU A 131 -2.66 2.83 -4.46
CA LEU A 131 -2.96 3.40 -5.79
C LEU A 131 -4.41 3.02 -6.16
N TRP A 132 -5.10 3.93 -6.83
CA TRP A 132 -6.40 3.66 -7.43
C TRP A 132 -6.24 2.79 -8.66
N GLY A 133 -6.51 1.49 -8.52
CA GLY A 133 -6.33 0.48 -9.57
C GLY A 133 -5.63 -0.76 -9.05
N HIS A 134 -4.99 -1.49 -9.96
CA HIS A 134 -4.21 -2.70 -9.71
C HIS A 134 -2.78 -2.52 -10.23
N LYS A 135 -1.80 -3.04 -9.51
CA LYS A 135 -0.38 -2.97 -9.91
C LYS A 135 0.40 -4.15 -9.32
N GLN A 136 1.27 -4.73 -10.14
CA GLN A 136 2.34 -5.60 -9.64
C GLN A 136 3.47 -4.72 -9.11
N GLU A 137 3.68 -4.75 -7.80
CA GLU A 137 4.81 -4.13 -7.12
C GLU A 137 5.14 -4.94 -5.88
N THR A 138 6.24 -5.65 -5.88
CA THR A 138 6.60 -6.70 -4.92
C THR A 138 5.64 -7.89 -4.96
N THR A 139 4.35 -7.64 -4.80
CA THR A 139 3.26 -8.59 -4.99
C THR A 139 2.14 -7.96 -5.83
N PRO A 140 1.24 -8.76 -6.41
CA PRO A 140 0.09 -8.23 -7.14
C PRO A 140 -0.98 -7.60 -6.23
N THR A 141 -0.83 -7.73 -4.91
CA THR A 141 -1.81 -7.27 -3.93
C THR A 141 -1.30 -6.15 -3.02
N TRP A 142 -0.03 -5.68 -3.17
CA TRP A 142 0.59 -4.76 -2.21
C TRP A 142 -0.13 -3.41 -2.11
N TYR A 143 -0.26 -2.69 -3.24
CA TYR A 143 -0.74 -1.30 -3.25
C TYR A 143 -2.10 -1.10 -3.90
N GLY A 144 -2.51 -2.00 -4.78
CA GLY A 144 -3.78 -1.86 -5.50
C GLY A 144 -4.98 -1.77 -4.57
N MET A 145 -5.87 -0.82 -4.84
CA MET A 145 -7.15 -0.66 -4.14
C MET A 145 -8.28 -1.44 -4.83
N LEU A 146 -8.03 -1.92 -6.06
CA LEU A 146 -8.94 -2.76 -6.85
C LEU A 146 -8.21 -4.04 -7.25
N LEU A 147 -8.94 -5.12 -7.46
CA LEU A 147 -8.45 -6.30 -8.16
C LEU A 147 -8.47 -6.07 -9.69
N PRO A 148 -7.76 -6.90 -10.48
CA PRO A 148 -7.80 -6.82 -11.96
C PRO A 148 -9.22 -6.89 -12.54
N GLY A 149 -10.14 -7.58 -11.89
CA GLY A 149 -11.55 -7.71 -12.28
C GLY A 149 -12.38 -6.47 -11.95
N GLY A 150 -11.83 -5.49 -11.23
CA GLY A 150 -12.52 -4.27 -10.82
C GLY A 150 -13.19 -4.35 -9.44
N GLU A 151 -13.11 -5.50 -8.75
CA GLU A 151 -13.63 -5.63 -7.39
C GLU A 151 -12.85 -4.73 -6.44
N LYS A 152 -13.58 -3.97 -5.62
CA LYS A 152 -12.97 -3.10 -4.63
C LYS A 152 -12.42 -3.88 -3.43
N LEU A 153 -11.29 -3.42 -2.92
CA LEU A 153 -10.68 -3.91 -1.68
C LEU A 153 -11.11 -3.07 -0.47
N PRO A 154 -10.92 -3.55 0.78
CA PRO A 154 -11.28 -2.82 2.00
C PRO A 154 -10.72 -1.40 2.10
N SER A 155 -9.62 -1.10 1.42
CA SER A 155 -9.03 0.24 1.34
C SER A 155 -9.97 1.26 0.69
N VAL A 156 -10.73 0.88 -0.35
CA VAL A 156 -11.77 1.73 -0.96
C VAL A 156 -12.85 2.09 0.06
N ASP A 157 -13.32 1.11 0.82
CA ASP A 157 -14.33 1.33 1.85
C ASP A 157 -13.84 2.26 2.96
N ALA A 158 -12.58 2.08 3.38
CA ALA A 158 -11.92 2.88 4.40
C ALA A 158 -11.78 4.35 3.97
N VAL A 159 -11.32 4.57 2.74
CA VAL A 159 -11.20 5.92 2.15
C VAL A 159 -12.57 6.57 1.97
N ALA A 160 -13.56 5.84 1.45
CA ALA A 160 -14.93 6.33 1.33
C ALA A 160 -15.52 6.74 2.69
N LYS A 161 -15.31 5.91 3.72
CA LYS A 161 -15.72 6.23 5.11
C LYS A 161 -15.04 7.47 5.65
N ALA A 162 -13.73 7.61 5.44
CA ALA A 162 -12.97 8.77 5.92
C ALA A 162 -13.45 10.07 5.27
N TRP A 163 -13.69 10.08 3.95
CA TRP A 163 -14.08 11.29 3.21
C TRP A 163 -15.56 11.65 3.34
N SER A 164 -16.45 10.65 3.41
CA SER A 164 -17.90 10.89 3.41
C SER A 164 -18.55 10.80 4.79
N GLY A 165 -17.83 10.29 5.79
CA GLY A 165 -18.35 9.97 7.10
C GLY A 165 -19.26 8.73 7.15
N LYS A 166 -19.47 8.04 6.01
CA LYS A 166 -20.39 6.88 5.90
C LYS A 166 -19.70 5.69 5.25
N TRP A 167 -20.01 4.50 5.74
CA TRP A 167 -19.61 3.27 5.07
C TRP A 167 -20.41 3.09 3.78
N PRO A 168 -19.82 2.50 2.71
CA PRO A 168 -20.58 2.03 1.55
C PRO A 168 -21.66 1.04 1.96
N LYS A 169 -22.72 0.89 1.14
CA LYS A 169 -23.82 -0.06 1.40
C LYS A 169 -23.31 -1.49 1.40
N ASN A 170 -22.50 -1.86 0.41
CA ASN A 170 -21.76 -3.09 0.37
C ASN A 170 -20.33 -2.81 0.80
N ARG A 171 -19.83 -3.54 1.80
CA ARG A 171 -18.44 -3.47 2.28
C ARG A 171 -17.69 -4.73 1.87
N SER A 172 -16.43 -4.57 1.57
CA SER A 172 -15.56 -5.70 1.25
C SER A 172 -15.48 -6.69 2.41
N PRO A 173 -15.35 -8.01 2.13
CA PRO A 173 -15.18 -9.02 3.15
C PRO A 173 -13.93 -8.79 4.02
N LYS A 174 -13.86 -9.51 5.15
CA LYS A 174 -12.73 -9.48 6.08
C LYS A 174 -12.11 -10.86 6.22
N ILE A 175 -10.79 -10.95 6.12
CA ILE A 175 -10.02 -12.12 6.52
C ILE A 175 -9.52 -11.87 7.95
N ALA A 176 -10.03 -12.66 8.90
CA ALA A 176 -9.65 -12.58 10.31
C ALA A 176 -8.37 -13.38 10.58
N SER A 177 -8.14 -14.48 9.86
CA SER A 177 -6.93 -15.28 9.96
C SER A 177 -6.64 -16.03 8.68
N LEU A 178 -5.37 -16.29 8.42
CA LEU A 178 -4.85 -17.14 7.36
C LEU A 178 -3.58 -17.80 7.90
N GLY A 179 -3.46 -19.12 7.79
CA GLY A 179 -2.28 -19.83 8.27
C GLY A 179 -2.26 -21.31 7.90
N PHE A 180 -1.07 -21.89 7.92
CA PHE A 180 -0.92 -23.34 7.90
C PHE A 180 -1.52 -23.93 9.18
N VAL A 181 -2.28 -25.03 9.07
CA VAL A 181 -2.92 -25.72 10.22
C VAL A 181 -1.86 -26.19 11.22
N VAL A 182 -0.74 -26.72 10.72
CA VAL A 182 0.48 -26.92 11.50
C VAL A 182 1.43 -25.80 11.11
N PRO A 183 1.88 -24.95 12.04
CA PRO A 183 2.77 -23.85 11.71
C PRO A 183 4.00 -24.33 10.92
N THR A 184 4.08 -23.90 9.67
CA THR A 184 5.09 -24.36 8.71
C THR A 184 5.48 -23.21 7.81
N GLU A 185 6.66 -22.65 8.02
CA GLU A 185 7.22 -21.62 7.12
C GLU A 185 8.16 -22.22 6.09
N GLN A 186 8.80 -23.35 6.43
CA GLN A 186 9.76 -24.07 5.58
C GLN A 186 9.47 -25.57 5.63
N ALA A 187 9.49 -26.23 4.47
CA ALA A 187 9.32 -27.69 4.37
C ALA A 187 9.93 -28.23 3.09
N LYS A 188 10.12 -29.54 3.03
CA LYS A 188 10.67 -30.24 1.84
C LYS A 188 9.72 -30.14 0.65
N ALA A 189 10.29 -29.96 -0.53
CA ALA A 189 9.57 -30.04 -1.79
C ALA A 189 8.74 -31.33 -1.89
N GLY A 190 7.52 -31.25 -2.45
CA GLY A 190 6.58 -32.36 -2.59
C GLY A 190 5.77 -32.69 -1.33
N THR A 191 6.07 -32.11 -0.17
CA THR A 191 5.22 -32.29 1.03
C THR A 191 3.93 -31.49 0.93
N VAL A 192 2.85 -32.01 1.53
CA VAL A 192 1.51 -31.40 1.45
C VAL A 192 1.14 -30.85 2.82
N HIS A 193 0.70 -29.60 2.86
CA HIS A 193 0.34 -28.90 4.08
C HIS A 193 -1.07 -28.30 3.97
N ALA A 194 -1.87 -28.51 5.00
CA ALA A 194 -3.20 -27.93 5.08
C ALA A 194 -3.11 -26.45 5.51
N VAL A 195 -3.92 -25.63 4.85
CA VAL A 195 -4.06 -24.20 5.14
C VAL A 195 -5.52 -23.91 5.46
N ARG A 196 -5.75 -23.03 6.42
CA ARG A 196 -7.08 -22.58 6.81
C ARG A 196 -7.12 -21.05 6.89
N ALA A 197 -8.25 -20.49 6.43
CA ALA A 197 -8.60 -19.10 6.60
C ALA A 197 -9.89 -18.97 7.40
N ALA A 198 -10.07 -17.83 8.08
CA ALA A 198 -11.36 -17.41 8.61
C ALA A 198 -11.71 -16.07 7.95
N ALA A 199 -12.84 -16.03 7.28
CA ALA A 199 -13.34 -14.82 6.64
C ALA A 199 -14.82 -14.61 6.96
N SER A 200 -15.25 -13.36 6.92
CA SER A 200 -16.64 -12.97 7.12
C SER A 200 -16.99 -11.78 6.25
N ASP A 201 -18.27 -11.67 5.93
CA ASP A 201 -18.81 -10.53 5.22
C ASP A 201 -19.65 -9.66 6.17
N PRO A 202 -19.49 -8.31 6.17
CA PRO A 202 -20.26 -7.42 7.01
C PRO A 202 -21.77 -7.45 6.76
N GLU A 203 -22.18 -7.68 5.54
CA GLU A 203 -23.58 -7.78 5.09
C GLU A 203 -24.08 -9.23 5.07
N ARG A 204 -23.18 -10.21 5.37
CA ARG A 204 -23.42 -11.67 5.40
C ARG A 204 -23.64 -12.27 4.02
N ASP A 205 -23.03 -11.69 3.00
CA ASP A 205 -23.03 -12.27 1.66
C ASP A 205 -22.24 -13.57 1.61
N SER A 206 -22.58 -14.42 0.63
CA SER A 206 -21.89 -15.70 0.41
C SER A 206 -20.48 -15.45 -0.11
N LEU A 207 -19.48 -16.09 0.50
CA LEU A 207 -18.08 -15.88 0.17
C LEU A 207 -17.54 -16.93 -0.79
N VAL A 208 -16.80 -16.46 -1.80
CA VAL A 208 -16.06 -17.31 -2.74
C VAL A 208 -14.56 -17.14 -2.47
N TYR A 209 -13.86 -18.28 -2.33
CA TYR A 209 -12.43 -18.33 -2.00
C TYR A 209 -11.62 -18.76 -3.22
N GLU A 210 -10.60 -18.01 -3.54
CA GLU A 210 -9.64 -18.33 -4.59
C GLU A 210 -8.22 -18.37 -4.01
N TRP A 211 -7.52 -19.47 -4.28
CA TRP A 211 -6.20 -19.74 -3.77
C TRP A 211 -5.19 -19.83 -4.92
N LEU A 212 -4.03 -19.23 -4.77
CA LEU A 212 -2.98 -19.23 -5.79
C LEU A 212 -1.59 -19.24 -5.13
N VAL A 213 -0.72 -20.15 -5.56
CA VAL A 213 0.70 -20.12 -5.23
C VAL A 213 1.45 -19.42 -6.34
N MET A 214 2.32 -18.45 -5.97
CA MET A 214 3.25 -17.80 -6.88
C MET A 214 4.68 -17.87 -6.31
N ALA A 215 5.69 -17.82 -7.16
CA ALA A 215 7.06 -17.57 -6.70
C ALA A 215 7.17 -16.18 -6.06
N GLU A 216 8.11 -15.98 -5.14
CA GLU A 216 8.43 -14.64 -4.67
C GLU A 216 8.99 -13.79 -5.81
N SER A 217 8.60 -12.51 -5.86
CA SER A 217 9.11 -11.58 -6.87
C SER A 217 10.61 -11.38 -6.73
N ARG A 218 11.31 -11.37 -7.87
CA ARG A 218 12.74 -11.06 -7.98
C ARG A 218 13.01 -9.80 -8.78
N ASP A 219 12.01 -9.32 -9.53
CA ASP A 219 12.09 -8.09 -10.32
C ASP A 219 11.53 -6.92 -9.47
N ILE A 220 12.33 -6.47 -8.51
CA ILE A 220 11.98 -5.34 -7.65
C ILE A 220 12.54 -4.07 -8.28
N ARG A 221 11.65 -3.14 -8.60
CA ARG A 221 11.99 -1.86 -9.23
C ARG A 221 11.91 -0.71 -8.24
N HIS A 222 12.49 0.42 -8.63
CA HIS A 222 12.45 1.66 -7.84
C HIS A 222 11.63 2.73 -8.57
N GLY A 223 11.06 3.67 -7.80
CA GLY A 223 10.35 4.82 -8.37
C GLY A 223 9.05 4.49 -9.09
N GLY A 224 8.47 3.31 -8.84
CA GLY A 224 7.19 2.94 -9.43
C GLY A 224 7.26 2.37 -10.85
N ASP A 225 8.43 2.02 -11.35
CA ASP A 225 8.60 1.32 -12.62
C ASP A 225 7.84 -0.01 -12.64
N ALA A 226 7.43 -0.45 -13.84
CA ALA A 226 6.70 -1.69 -14.02
C ALA A 226 7.56 -2.91 -13.65
N GLU A 227 7.02 -3.76 -12.77
CA GLU A 227 7.61 -5.04 -12.38
C GLU A 227 6.99 -6.20 -13.16
N LYS A 228 7.79 -7.19 -13.46
CA LYS A 228 7.30 -8.43 -14.06
C LYS A 228 6.65 -9.31 -12.99
N ALA A 229 5.42 -9.76 -13.23
CA ALA A 229 4.76 -10.72 -12.36
C ALA A 229 5.56 -12.03 -12.28
N PRO A 230 5.75 -12.60 -11.09
CA PRO A 230 6.40 -13.91 -10.94
C PRO A 230 5.53 -15.04 -11.47
N SER A 231 6.15 -16.21 -11.69
CA SER A 231 5.44 -17.42 -12.15
C SER A 231 4.41 -17.87 -11.12
N SER A 232 3.26 -18.32 -11.60
CA SER A 232 2.22 -18.95 -10.79
C SER A 232 2.30 -20.48 -10.86
N PHE A 233 1.85 -21.14 -9.80
CA PHE A 233 1.85 -22.61 -9.62
C PHE A 233 0.45 -23.06 -9.18
N PRO A 234 -0.55 -22.99 -10.06
CA PRO A 234 -1.92 -23.37 -9.70
C PRO A 234 -2.03 -24.86 -9.30
N GLU A 235 -1.19 -25.71 -9.85
CA GLU A 235 -1.11 -27.14 -9.53
C GLU A 235 -0.63 -27.41 -8.09
N ALA A 236 0.03 -26.44 -7.45
CA ALA A 236 0.45 -26.55 -6.05
C ALA A 236 -0.72 -26.45 -5.08
N VAL A 237 -1.87 -25.94 -5.51
CA VAL A 237 -3.08 -25.82 -4.69
C VAL A 237 -4.02 -26.97 -4.99
N GLN A 238 -4.41 -27.69 -3.96
CA GLN A 238 -5.28 -28.87 -4.08
C GLN A 238 -6.41 -28.82 -3.05
N LYS A 239 -7.48 -29.58 -3.28
CA LYS A 239 -8.60 -29.78 -2.35
C LYS A 239 -9.11 -28.48 -1.73
N THR A 240 -9.46 -27.52 -2.58
CA THR A 240 -10.07 -26.27 -2.13
C THR A 240 -11.52 -26.52 -1.70
N LEU A 241 -11.82 -26.29 -0.43
CA LEU A 241 -13.15 -26.40 0.17
C LEU A 241 -13.46 -25.08 0.87
N GLY A 242 -13.73 -24.04 0.08
CA GLY A 242 -14.00 -22.71 0.63
C GLY A 242 -12.81 -22.17 1.42
N PRO A 243 -12.92 -22.05 2.77
CA PRO A 243 -11.86 -21.46 3.62
C PRO A 243 -10.64 -22.36 3.85
N GLU A 244 -10.61 -23.56 3.27
CA GLU A 244 -9.53 -24.53 3.44
C GLU A 244 -8.95 -24.95 2.10
N CYS A 245 -7.64 -25.18 2.05
CA CYS A 245 -6.97 -25.82 0.92
C CYS A 245 -5.78 -26.68 1.38
N GLN A 246 -5.23 -27.46 0.47
CA GLN A 246 -3.95 -28.14 0.64
C GLN A 246 -2.94 -27.55 -0.32
N VAL A 247 -1.73 -27.26 0.18
CA VAL A 247 -0.62 -26.75 -0.62
C VAL A 247 0.46 -27.81 -0.69
N THR A 248 0.78 -28.25 -1.91
CA THR A 248 1.98 -29.04 -2.18
C THR A 248 3.14 -28.09 -2.38
N PHE A 249 4.19 -28.23 -1.57
CA PHE A 249 5.37 -27.36 -1.68
C PHE A 249 6.07 -27.61 -3.03
N PRO A 250 6.20 -26.56 -3.88
CA PRO A 250 6.84 -26.70 -5.19
C PRO A 250 8.33 -27.03 -5.07
N PRO A 251 9.10 -27.16 -6.18
CA PRO A 251 10.55 -27.32 -6.14
C PRO A 251 11.23 -26.23 -5.30
N ARG A 252 12.46 -26.51 -4.82
CA ARG A 252 13.19 -25.61 -3.92
C ARG A 252 13.15 -24.15 -4.35
N GLY A 253 12.67 -23.28 -3.44
CA GLY A 253 12.52 -21.84 -3.69
C GLY A 253 11.65 -21.12 -2.69
N ALA A 254 11.59 -19.81 -2.82
CA ALA A 254 10.70 -18.94 -2.05
C ALA A 254 9.37 -18.75 -2.80
N TYR A 255 8.26 -18.88 -2.10
CA TYR A 255 6.92 -18.81 -2.65
C TYR A 255 6.00 -18.02 -1.74
N ARG A 256 4.83 -17.70 -2.27
CA ARG A 256 3.74 -17.05 -1.53
C ARG A 256 2.40 -17.67 -1.93
N LEU A 257 1.64 -18.09 -0.94
CA LEU A 257 0.25 -18.49 -1.12
C LEU A 257 -0.63 -17.26 -0.97
N PHE A 258 -1.36 -16.92 -2.01
CA PHE A 258 -2.36 -15.85 -2.01
C PHE A 258 -3.75 -16.43 -1.78
N LEU A 259 -4.54 -15.72 -1.00
CA LEU A 259 -5.97 -15.92 -0.84
C LEU A 259 -6.70 -14.65 -1.26
N THR A 260 -7.66 -14.82 -2.17
CA THR A 260 -8.67 -13.80 -2.51
C THR A 260 -10.04 -14.30 -2.07
N VAL A 261 -10.78 -13.48 -1.35
CA VAL A 261 -12.16 -13.78 -0.92
C VAL A 261 -13.07 -12.71 -1.50
N ARG A 262 -14.12 -13.12 -2.22
CA ARG A 262 -15.12 -12.25 -2.88
C ARG A 262 -16.50 -12.46 -2.29
N ASP A 263 -17.29 -11.37 -2.23
CA ASP A 263 -18.69 -11.36 -1.77
C ASP A 263 -19.72 -11.55 -2.89
N GLY A 264 -19.28 -11.58 -4.15
CA GLY A 264 -20.19 -11.63 -5.30
C GLY A 264 -20.97 -10.33 -5.56
N GLN A 265 -20.76 -9.28 -4.76
CA GLN A 265 -21.40 -7.96 -4.86
C GLN A 265 -20.42 -6.86 -5.28
N GLY A 266 -19.24 -7.25 -5.78
CA GLY A 266 -18.19 -6.34 -6.22
C GLY A 266 -17.17 -5.96 -5.15
N GLY A 267 -17.24 -6.55 -3.97
CA GLY A 267 -16.23 -6.47 -2.91
C GLY A 267 -15.33 -7.70 -2.87
N ALA A 268 -14.08 -7.48 -2.51
CA ALA A 268 -13.12 -8.55 -2.28
C ALA A 268 -12.13 -8.17 -1.16
N THR A 269 -11.43 -9.17 -0.64
CA THR A 269 -10.30 -8.97 0.28
C THR A 269 -9.20 -9.96 -0.01
N THR A 270 -7.96 -9.60 0.34
CA THR A 270 -6.78 -10.43 0.09
C THR A 270 -5.92 -10.59 1.33
N ALA A 271 -5.27 -11.74 1.40
CA ALA A 271 -4.17 -12.02 2.34
C ALA A 271 -3.20 -13.00 1.69
N ASN A 272 -1.99 -13.10 2.21
CA ASN A 272 -1.02 -14.06 1.71
C ASN A 272 -0.11 -14.60 2.80
N LEU A 273 0.53 -15.73 2.52
CA LEU A 273 1.51 -16.41 3.38
C LEU A 273 2.79 -16.65 2.58
N PRO A 274 3.91 -16.04 2.91
CA PRO A 274 5.20 -16.43 2.36
C PRO A 274 5.65 -17.78 2.97
N PHE A 275 6.25 -18.64 2.14
CA PHE A 275 6.83 -19.92 2.60
C PHE A 275 8.04 -20.30 1.75
N PHE A 276 8.89 -21.17 2.27
CA PHE A 276 10.07 -21.65 1.58
C PHE A 276 10.04 -23.16 1.40
N SER A 277 10.25 -23.61 0.16
CA SER A 277 10.40 -25.03 -0.16
C SER A 277 11.88 -25.38 -0.20
N GLU A 278 12.31 -26.36 0.60
CA GLU A 278 13.69 -26.86 0.75
C GLU A 278 14.08 -27.88 -0.32
#